data_de0444318205986eaf240acb87fef904
#
_entry.id   de0444318205986eaf240acb87fef904
#
_cell.length_a   1.000
_cell.length_b   1.000
_cell.length_c   1.000
_cell.angle_alpha   90.00
_cell.angle_beta   90.00
_cell.angle_gamma   90.00
#
_symmetry.space_group_name_H-M   'P 1'
#
loop_
_entity.id
_entity.type
_entity.pdbx_description
1 polymer ?
#
loop_
_entity_poly.entity_id
_entity_poly.type
_entity_poly.pdbx_seq_one_letter_code
_entity_poly.pdbx_strand_id
1 'polypeptide(L)'
;MTDRSQRAAGLLLLACLAGVVLLAFAPIASSLERLSLKLYTFFGVHHAIAPPWVTPEDYSRLLNVAFFVPVGLTLAWWLGDRWGWAMPIAVFLSLAIEVFQRVPEVGRDSTLDDVACNVIGASLGVVVVAVLRSARAPVDASGGE
;
A
#
# COMPACT_ATOMS: atom_id res chain seq x y z
N MET A 1 -19.12 4.48 13.40
CA MET A 1 -18.93 5.03 12.02
C MET A 1 -20.26 5.05 11.29
N THR A 2 -20.51 6.02 10.42
CA THR A 2 -21.76 6.07 9.65
C THR A 2 -21.69 5.09 8.47
N ASP A 3 -22.83 4.51 8.09
CA ASP A 3 -22.95 3.61 6.93
C ASP A 3 -22.41 4.24 5.63
N ARG A 4 -22.59 5.55 5.46
CA ARG A 4 -22.03 6.31 4.33
C ARG A 4 -20.51 6.30 4.29
N SER A 5 -19.83 6.41 5.43
CA SER A 5 -18.36 6.42 5.47
C SER A 5 -17.77 5.05 5.16
N GLN A 6 -18.44 3.97 5.57
CA GLN A 6 -18.03 2.60 5.24
C GLN A 6 -18.24 2.29 3.75
N ARG A 7 -19.35 2.72 3.16
CA ARG A 7 -19.59 2.55 1.72
C ARG A 7 -18.56 3.31 0.89
N ALA A 8 -18.25 4.56 1.27
CA ALA A 8 -17.21 5.34 0.60
C ALA A 8 -15.83 4.67 0.70
N ALA A 9 -15.47 4.17 1.89
CA ALA A 9 -14.23 3.42 2.07
C ALA A 9 -14.18 2.13 1.24
N GLY A 10 -15.31 1.42 1.11
CA GLY A 10 -15.42 0.23 0.26
C GLY A 10 -15.21 0.54 -1.22
N LEU A 11 -15.81 1.62 -1.72
CA LEU A 11 -15.62 2.08 -3.10
C LEU A 11 -14.16 2.50 -3.36
N LEU A 12 -13.55 3.22 -2.43
CA LEU A 12 -12.13 3.60 -2.52
C LEU A 12 -11.23 2.37 -2.47
N LEU A 13 -11.54 1.39 -1.62
CA LEU A 13 -10.79 0.12 -1.58
C LEU A 13 -10.87 -0.60 -2.92
N LEU A 14 -12.06 -0.71 -3.51
CA LEU A 14 -12.22 -1.30 -4.85
C LEU A 14 -11.41 -0.56 -5.92
N ALA A 15 -11.41 0.77 -5.87
CA ALA A 15 -10.60 1.57 -6.79
C ALA A 15 -9.10 1.36 -6.58
N CYS A 16 -8.63 1.29 -5.33
CA CYS A 16 -7.23 0.98 -5.00
C CYS A 16 -6.84 -0.41 -5.49
N LEU A 17 -7.67 -1.43 -5.23
CA LEU A 17 -7.42 -2.80 -5.68
C LEU A 17 -7.43 -2.91 -7.20
N ALA A 18 -8.36 -2.24 -7.87
CA ALA A 18 -8.36 -2.18 -9.33
C ALA A 18 -7.10 -1.52 -9.88
N GLY A 19 -6.63 -0.44 -9.25
CA GLY A 19 -5.36 0.21 -9.59
C GLY A 19 -4.16 -0.74 -9.41
N VAL A 20 -4.09 -1.44 -8.30
CA VAL A 20 -3.03 -2.44 -8.04
C VAL A 20 -3.08 -3.57 -9.07
N VAL A 21 -4.27 -4.10 -9.38
CA VAL A 21 -4.45 -5.14 -10.39
C VAL A 21 -4.01 -4.63 -11.77
N LEU A 22 -4.43 -3.45 -12.18
CA LEU A 22 -4.01 -2.86 -13.45
C LEU A 22 -2.49 -2.68 -13.52
N LEU A 23 -1.86 -2.23 -12.43
CA LEU A 23 -0.40 -2.07 -12.37
C LEU A 23 0.34 -3.40 -12.35
N ALA A 24 -0.27 -4.46 -11.76
CA ALA A 24 0.33 -5.79 -11.68
C ALA A 24 0.24 -6.58 -13.00
N PHE A 25 -0.85 -6.44 -13.75
CA PHE A 25 -1.21 -7.33 -14.86
C PHE A 25 -1.17 -6.71 -16.25
N ALA A 26 -1.10 -5.40 -16.38
CA ALA A 26 -1.05 -4.79 -17.70
C ALA A 26 0.39 -4.77 -18.25
N PRO A 27 0.56 -4.54 -19.58
CA PRO A 27 1.85 -4.11 -20.13
C PRO A 27 2.37 -2.81 -19.46
N ILE A 28 1.64 -2.33 -18.49
CA ILE A 28 1.93 -1.29 -17.51
C ILE A 28 3.00 -1.74 -16.47
N ALA A 29 3.30 -3.03 -16.31
CA ALA A 29 4.43 -3.49 -15.47
C ALA A 29 5.74 -2.85 -15.96
N SER A 30 5.94 -2.76 -17.28
CA SER A 30 7.00 -1.95 -17.90
C SER A 30 6.84 -0.45 -17.63
N SER A 31 5.68 0.03 -17.17
CA SER A 31 5.46 1.44 -16.81
C SER A 31 5.90 1.74 -15.39
N LEU A 32 5.80 0.78 -14.46
CA LEU A 32 6.36 0.91 -13.11
C LEU A 32 7.88 0.92 -13.14
N GLU A 33 8.51 0.04 -13.90
CA GLU A 33 9.96 0.06 -14.13
C GLU A 33 10.40 1.38 -14.78
N ARG A 34 9.67 1.84 -15.78
CA ARG A 34 9.92 3.16 -16.40
C ARG A 34 9.70 4.30 -15.42
N LEU A 35 8.73 4.21 -14.52
CA LEU A 35 8.50 5.23 -13.49
C LEU A 35 9.63 5.23 -12.46
N SER A 36 10.04 4.06 -11.95
CA SER A 36 11.17 3.97 -11.03
C SER A 36 12.46 4.49 -11.65
N LEU A 37 12.73 4.15 -12.91
CA LEU A 37 13.88 4.65 -13.65
C LEU A 37 13.80 6.18 -13.88
N LYS A 38 12.62 6.73 -14.18
CA LYS A 38 12.42 8.18 -14.30
C LYS A 38 12.65 8.90 -12.97
N LEU A 39 12.14 8.35 -11.87
CA LEU A 39 12.36 8.91 -10.53
C LEU A 39 13.84 8.85 -10.15
N TYR A 40 14.51 7.72 -10.40
CA TYR A 40 15.94 7.60 -10.19
C TYR A 40 16.73 8.61 -11.02
N THR A 41 16.43 8.73 -12.32
CA THR A 41 17.09 9.67 -13.21
C THR A 41 16.87 11.12 -12.76
N PHE A 42 15.65 11.47 -12.38
CA PHE A 42 15.30 12.81 -11.92
C PHE A 42 16.00 13.16 -10.60
N PHE A 43 15.84 12.34 -9.56
CA PHE A 43 16.37 12.66 -8.24
C PHE A 43 17.85 12.30 -8.07
N GLY A 44 18.32 11.21 -8.67
CA GLY A 44 19.70 10.74 -8.55
C GLY A 44 20.64 11.40 -9.54
N VAL A 45 20.29 11.39 -10.83
CA VAL A 45 21.20 11.83 -11.89
C VAL A 45 21.10 13.33 -12.14
N HIS A 46 19.88 13.89 -12.32
CA HIS A 46 19.73 15.30 -12.68
C HIS A 46 19.87 16.25 -11.50
N HIS A 47 19.37 15.87 -10.33
CA HIS A 47 19.34 16.76 -9.17
C HIS A 47 20.35 16.37 -8.08
N ALA A 48 20.98 15.19 -8.17
CA ALA A 48 21.93 14.67 -7.17
C ALA A 48 21.41 14.73 -5.72
N ILE A 49 20.07 14.62 -5.55
CA ILE A 49 19.41 14.65 -4.23
C ILE A 49 19.49 13.28 -3.58
N ALA A 50 19.40 12.20 -4.39
CA ALA A 50 19.53 10.85 -3.88
C ALA A 50 20.99 10.49 -3.66
N PRO A 51 21.29 9.79 -2.54
CA PRO A 51 22.64 9.29 -2.30
C PRO A 51 23.12 8.34 -3.41
N PRO A 52 24.45 8.23 -3.66
CA PRO A 52 25.00 7.46 -4.78
C PRO A 52 24.70 5.95 -4.74
N TRP A 53 24.34 5.42 -3.56
CA TRP A 53 24.00 4.00 -3.38
C TRP A 53 22.53 3.67 -3.64
N VAL A 54 21.66 4.66 -3.88
CA VAL A 54 20.25 4.47 -4.22
C VAL A 54 20.15 4.00 -5.66
N THR A 55 19.42 2.92 -5.88
CA THR A 55 19.25 2.27 -7.18
C THR A 55 17.83 2.43 -7.73
N PRO A 56 17.56 2.15 -9.01
CA PRO A 56 16.21 2.11 -9.54
C PRO A 56 15.29 1.12 -8.81
N GLU A 57 15.85 0.00 -8.31
CA GLU A 57 15.12 -1.00 -7.53
C GLU A 57 14.60 -0.43 -6.21
N ASP A 58 15.35 0.48 -5.57
CA ASP A 58 14.90 1.13 -4.33
C ASP A 58 13.68 2.03 -4.58
N TYR A 59 13.63 2.69 -5.74
CA TYR A 59 12.44 3.43 -6.16
C TYR A 59 11.26 2.49 -6.46
N SER A 60 11.51 1.32 -7.04
CA SER A 60 10.46 0.30 -7.26
C SER A 60 9.88 -0.18 -5.93
N ARG A 61 10.74 -0.48 -4.94
CA ARG A 61 10.33 -0.84 -3.58
C ARG A 61 9.51 0.27 -2.91
N LEU A 62 9.98 1.51 -3.02
CA LEU A 62 9.26 2.68 -2.49
C LEU A 62 7.87 2.84 -3.13
N LEU A 63 7.75 2.61 -4.42
CA LEU A 63 6.47 2.64 -5.12
C LEU A 63 5.53 1.54 -4.63
N ASN A 64 6.02 0.32 -4.41
CA ASN A 64 5.24 -0.78 -3.83
C ASN A 64 4.70 -0.38 -2.44
N VAL A 65 5.54 0.18 -1.56
CA VAL A 65 5.09 0.73 -0.28
C VAL A 65 4.01 1.79 -0.50
N ALA A 66 4.26 2.78 -1.36
CA ALA A 66 3.35 3.91 -1.58
C ALA A 66 1.96 3.47 -2.10
N PHE A 67 1.91 2.49 -3.00
CA PHE A 67 0.64 1.97 -3.53
C PHE A 67 -0.15 1.18 -2.50
N PHE A 68 0.49 0.54 -1.55
CA PHE A 68 -0.20 -0.25 -0.52
C PHE A 68 -0.64 0.56 0.71
N VAL A 69 -0.11 1.77 0.93
CA VAL A 69 -0.62 2.67 1.98
C VAL A 69 -2.14 2.92 1.84
N PRO A 70 -2.66 3.36 0.68
CA PRO A 70 -4.10 3.58 0.53
C PRO A 70 -4.91 2.27 0.62
N VAL A 71 -4.35 1.12 0.23
CA VAL A 71 -5.00 -0.19 0.40
C VAL A 71 -5.19 -0.49 1.88
N GLY A 72 -4.14 -0.40 2.69
CA GLY A 72 -4.22 -0.64 4.14
C GLY A 72 -5.16 0.33 4.85
N LEU A 73 -5.09 1.62 4.49
CA LEU A 73 -5.94 2.66 5.05
C LEU A 73 -7.42 2.41 4.75
N THR A 74 -7.76 2.21 3.48
CA THR A 74 -9.16 2.00 3.05
C THR A 74 -9.73 0.69 3.57
N LEU A 75 -8.91 -0.37 3.62
CA LEU A 75 -9.28 -1.67 4.16
C LEU A 75 -9.59 -1.58 5.66
N ALA A 76 -8.70 -0.97 6.46
CA ALA A 76 -8.92 -0.79 7.89
C ALA A 76 -10.14 0.11 8.18
N TRP A 77 -10.35 1.13 7.33
CA TRP A 77 -11.52 2.01 7.45
C TRP A 77 -12.81 1.27 7.12
N TRP A 78 -12.83 0.50 6.03
CA TRP A 78 -13.97 -0.28 5.59
C TRP A 78 -14.39 -1.36 6.61
N LEU A 79 -13.42 -2.08 7.20
CA LEU A 79 -13.65 -3.11 8.20
C LEU A 79 -14.25 -2.57 9.50
N GLY A 80 -14.20 -1.28 9.74
CA GLY A 80 -14.79 -0.68 10.93
C GLY A 80 -14.20 -1.25 12.22
N ASP A 81 -15.01 -1.80 13.10
CA ASP A 81 -14.54 -2.35 14.39
C ASP A 81 -13.70 -3.62 14.22
N ARG A 82 -13.75 -4.24 13.04
CA ARG A 82 -12.94 -5.41 12.70
C ARG A 82 -11.59 -5.04 12.03
N TRP A 83 -11.13 -3.82 12.19
CA TRP A 83 -9.91 -3.32 11.55
C TRP A 83 -8.67 -4.17 11.81
N GLY A 84 -8.62 -4.95 12.91
CA GLY A 84 -7.55 -5.91 13.19
C GLY A 84 -7.36 -6.97 12.08
N TRP A 85 -8.41 -7.26 11.28
CA TRP A 85 -8.32 -8.15 10.14
C TRP A 85 -7.66 -7.52 8.91
N ALA A 86 -7.42 -6.21 8.92
CA ALA A 86 -6.80 -5.52 7.79
C ALA A 86 -5.40 -6.07 7.46
N MET A 87 -4.60 -6.37 8.48
CA MET A 87 -3.25 -6.91 8.28
C MET A 87 -3.24 -8.31 7.68
N PRO A 88 -3.94 -9.32 8.26
CA PRO A 88 -4.02 -10.64 7.63
C PRO A 88 -4.53 -10.59 6.18
N ILE A 89 -5.53 -9.75 5.91
CA ILE A 89 -6.07 -9.60 4.55
C ILE A 89 -5.04 -8.95 3.62
N ALA A 90 -4.33 -7.91 4.06
CA ALA A 90 -3.31 -7.24 3.26
C ALA A 90 -2.13 -8.18 2.92
N VAL A 91 -1.70 -8.99 3.89
CA VAL A 91 -0.68 -10.03 3.66
C VAL A 91 -1.16 -11.05 2.63
N PHE A 92 -2.38 -11.55 2.78
CA PHE A 92 -2.97 -12.49 1.82
C PHE A 92 -3.06 -11.90 0.42
N LEU A 93 -3.53 -10.66 0.29
CA LEU A 93 -3.60 -9.95 -1.01
C LEU A 93 -2.22 -9.79 -1.63
N SER A 94 -1.21 -9.41 -0.83
CA SER A 94 0.16 -9.25 -1.31
C SER A 94 0.74 -10.57 -1.83
N LEU A 95 0.55 -11.66 -1.08
CA LEU A 95 0.98 -12.99 -1.50
C LEU A 95 0.23 -13.47 -2.76
N ALA A 96 -1.07 -13.21 -2.85
CA ALA A 96 -1.85 -13.55 -4.03
C ALA A 96 -1.33 -12.81 -5.28
N ILE A 97 -1.05 -11.52 -5.17
CA ILE A 97 -0.47 -10.73 -6.26
C ILE A 97 0.86 -11.32 -6.69
N GLU A 98 1.74 -11.64 -5.74
CA GLU A 98 3.04 -12.23 -5.98
C GLU A 98 2.94 -13.57 -6.75
N VAL A 99 2.04 -14.46 -6.30
CA VAL A 99 1.80 -15.74 -6.99
C VAL A 99 1.33 -15.52 -8.42
N PHE A 100 0.43 -14.56 -8.64
CA PHE A 100 -0.04 -14.24 -9.99
C PHE A 100 1.04 -13.60 -10.87
N GLN A 101 1.93 -12.79 -10.31
CA GLN A 101 3.02 -12.15 -11.05
C GLN A 101 4.08 -13.14 -11.52
N ARG A 102 4.22 -14.29 -10.85
CA ARG A 102 5.12 -15.38 -11.26
C ARG A 102 4.62 -16.19 -12.45
N VAL A 103 3.40 -15.96 -12.91
CA VAL A 103 2.89 -16.61 -14.13
C VAL A 103 3.73 -16.14 -15.32
N PRO A 104 4.29 -17.04 -16.15
CA PRO A 104 5.23 -16.68 -17.22
C PRO A 104 4.72 -15.61 -18.20
N GLU A 105 3.40 -15.56 -18.39
CA GLU A 105 2.74 -14.61 -19.29
C GLU A 105 2.80 -13.16 -18.77
N VAL A 106 3.03 -12.97 -17.47
CA VAL A 106 3.17 -11.64 -16.84
C VAL A 106 4.61 -11.14 -16.90
N GLY A 107 5.60 -12.05 -16.98
CA GLY A 107 7.02 -11.78 -17.27
C GLY A 107 7.69 -10.82 -16.28
N ARG A 108 7.29 -10.85 -15.00
CA ARG A 108 7.87 -10.01 -13.95
C ARG A 108 8.63 -10.87 -12.94
N ASP A 109 9.88 -10.47 -12.66
CA ASP A 109 10.64 -11.02 -11.54
C ASP A 109 10.11 -10.44 -10.24
N SER A 110 9.05 -11.07 -9.70
CA SER A 110 8.51 -10.71 -8.40
C SER A 110 9.29 -11.39 -7.28
N THR A 111 9.57 -10.65 -6.22
CA THR A 111 10.44 -11.08 -5.13
C THR A 111 9.73 -11.00 -3.78
N LEU A 112 10.23 -11.76 -2.79
CA LEU A 112 9.74 -11.65 -1.41
C LEU A 112 9.88 -10.22 -0.85
N ASP A 113 10.81 -9.43 -1.40
CA ASP A 113 10.97 -8.01 -1.06
C ASP A 113 9.73 -7.21 -1.48
N ASP A 114 9.09 -7.55 -2.60
CA ASP A 114 7.85 -6.89 -3.04
C ASP A 114 6.71 -7.16 -2.06
N VAL A 115 6.58 -8.40 -1.57
CA VAL A 115 5.62 -8.74 -0.52
C VAL A 115 5.90 -7.93 0.75
N ALA A 116 7.16 -7.86 1.18
CA ALA A 116 7.54 -7.10 2.37
C ALA A 116 7.20 -5.61 2.22
N CYS A 117 7.51 -5.00 1.07
CA CYS A 117 7.19 -3.61 0.78
C CYS A 117 5.68 -3.34 0.77
N ASN A 118 4.90 -4.23 0.17
CA ASN A 118 3.45 -4.14 0.16
C ASN A 118 2.86 -4.21 1.58
N VAL A 119 3.35 -5.16 2.40
CA VAL A 119 2.94 -5.32 3.80
C VAL A 119 3.33 -4.10 4.63
N ILE A 120 4.52 -3.53 4.45
CA ILE A 120 4.95 -2.29 5.11
C ILE A 120 4.00 -1.15 4.72
N GLY A 121 3.71 -0.97 3.44
CA GLY A 121 2.77 0.05 2.98
C GLY A 121 1.38 -0.09 3.60
N ALA A 122 0.81 -1.30 3.56
CA ALA A 122 -0.48 -1.58 4.18
C ALA A 122 -0.45 -1.31 5.70
N SER A 123 0.63 -1.69 6.38
CA SER A 123 0.81 -1.43 7.81
C SER A 123 0.75 0.05 8.15
N LEU A 124 1.43 0.89 7.36
CA LEU A 124 1.39 2.34 7.53
C LEU A 124 -0.05 2.87 7.39
N GLY A 125 -0.80 2.41 6.40
CA GLY A 125 -2.20 2.77 6.21
C GLY A 125 -3.08 2.36 7.40
N VAL A 126 -2.90 1.14 7.91
CA VAL A 126 -3.63 0.64 9.09
C VAL A 126 -3.30 1.45 10.33
N VAL A 127 -2.02 1.78 10.56
CA VAL A 127 -1.57 2.59 11.70
C VAL A 127 -2.22 3.97 11.67
N VAL A 128 -2.29 4.62 10.50
CA VAL A 128 -2.99 5.92 10.36
C VAL A 128 -4.44 5.80 10.85
N VAL A 129 -5.17 4.76 10.44
CA VAL A 129 -6.56 4.57 10.90
C VAL A 129 -6.62 4.30 12.40
N ALA A 130 -5.71 3.50 12.95
CA ALA A 130 -5.66 3.21 14.38
C ALA A 130 -5.44 4.49 15.21
N VAL A 131 -4.49 5.34 14.81
CA VAL A 131 -4.20 6.63 15.45
C VAL A 131 -5.40 7.57 15.39
N LEU A 132 -6.04 7.69 14.21
CA LEU A 132 -7.22 8.55 14.05
C LEU A 132 -8.41 8.09 14.91
N ARG A 133 -8.54 6.79 15.14
CA ARG A 133 -9.59 6.24 16.03
C ARG A 133 -9.27 6.49 17.49
N SER A 134 -8.03 6.26 17.91
CA SER A 134 -7.59 6.54 19.29
C SER A 134 -7.78 8.01 19.66
N ALA A 135 -7.47 8.92 18.74
CA ALA A 135 -7.66 10.35 18.94
C ALA A 135 -9.15 10.78 19.04
N ARG A 136 -10.08 9.94 18.56
CA ARG A 136 -11.53 10.21 18.62
C ARG A 136 -12.23 9.50 19.78
N ALA A 137 -11.54 8.60 20.49
CA ALA A 137 -12.11 7.99 21.69
C ALA A 137 -12.37 9.08 22.73
N PRO A 138 -13.56 9.11 23.37
CA PRO A 138 -13.81 10.05 24.47
C PRO A 138 -12.76 9.84 25.55
N VAL A 139 -12.17 10.91 26.04
CA VAL A 139 -11.41 10.87 27.30
C VAL A 139 -12.46 10.61 28.37
N ASP A 140 -12.58 9.36 28.82
CA ASP A 140 -13.47 9.02 29.93
C ASP A 140 -13.09 9.89 31.09
N ALA A 141 -14.04 10.71 31.52
CA ALA A 141 -13.97 11.54 32.71
C ALA A 141 -14.05 10.65 33.97
N SER A 142 -13.08 9.72 34.09
CA SER A 142 -12.89 8.92 35.31
C SER A 142 -11.92 9.66 36.24
N GLY A 143 -12.39 10.75 36.82
CA GLY A 143 -11.71 11.57 37.80
C GLY A 143 -12.69 12.31 38.66
N GLY A 144 -13.59 11.55 39.30
CA GLY A 144 -14.55 12.12 40.21
C GLY A 144 -15.08 11.09 41.18
N GLU A 145 -14.29 10.70 42.17
CA GLU A 145 -14.71 10.29 43.50
C GLU A 145 -13.64 10.73 44.49
#